data_72ea12c331b259f8c3de3ff1d13e75cf
#
_entry.id   72ea12c331b259f8c3de3ff1d13e75cf
#
_cell.length_a   1.000
_cell.length_b   1.000
_cell.length_c   1.000
_cell.angle_alpha   90.00
_cell.angle_beta   90.00
_cell.angle_gamma   90.00
#
_symmetry.space_group_name_H-M   'P 1'
#
loop_
_entity.id
_entity.type
_entity.pdbx_description
1 polymer ?
#
loop_
_entity_poly.entity_id
_entity_poly.type
_entity_poly.pdbx_seq_one_letter_code
_entity_poly.pdbx_strand_id
1 'polypeptide(L)'
;MKVLQYILIILLIAGSACGRSRNKEKTTSYVQGNKIERAERFAIQKMDGYTELRIIDPWQGADGVVQIYYLVHEGARLPEGVDSASVITVPLRKIICMSTTHVEMVSAVGEEKTIVGVSGTNFIYSPSIIKNAEKGLVADVGYEANLNKELILKIDPDLIMIYGIGSESSGYLGKIKELGIKVLINADYLETDPLARAEWIKLFGALYCKENFADSLYNAEVEQYNKLKTFILQNAATTPKVLLGLPFKDTWYISPGNSFISKLISDAGGAYLWADTKSSVSMPYGIENVYLQALKADYWMNISTVKSRTDIAAIDPRLEELPCYKNDKLYNNNNRITQDGGNDYWESGVLFPHLILKDIATILHPEIFSDQQLIFYRKIN
;
A
#
# COMPACT_ATOMS: atom_id res chain seq x y z
N MET A 1 -9.73 -46.46 -68.61
CA MET A 1 -11.06 -46.61 -69.23
C MET A 1 -12.11 -46.11 -68.31
N LYS A 2 -12.83 -45.12 -68.81
CA LYS A 2 -14.19 -44.70 -68.48
C LYS A 2 -14.41 -44.05 -67.12
N VAL A 3 -14.54 -42.75 -67.08
CA VAL A 3 -15.73 -41.91 -67.38
C VAL A 3 -16.55 -41.72 -66.10
N LEU A 4 -16.42 -40.56 -65.48
CA LEU A 4 -17.34 -39.41 -65.56
C LEU A 4 -18.79 -39.72 -65.18
N GLN A 5 -19.23 -39.14 -64.05
CA GLN A 5 -20.58 -38.52 -64.05
C GLN A 5 -20.75 -37.60 -62.86
N TYR A 6 -20.88 -36.32 -63.20
CA TYR A 6 -21.39 -35.26 -62.33
C TYR A 6 -22.88 -35.46 -62.11
N ILE A 7 -23.32 -35.46 -60.85
CA ILE A 7 -24.72 -35.26 -60.52
C ILE A 7 -24.84 -34.04 -59.63
N LEU A 8 -25.37 -33.02 -60.22
CA LEU A 8 -25.80 -31.77 -59.62
C LEU A 8 -27.09 -32.05 -58.82
N ILE A 9 -27.05 -31.97 -57.50
CA ILE A 9 -28.26 -31.97 -56.67
C ILE A 9 -28.40 -30.60 -56.09
N ILE A 10 -29.33 -29.82 -56.67
CA ILE A 10 -29.90 -28.63 -56.09
C ILE A 10 -30.91 -29.10 -55.04
N LEU A 11 -30.60 -28.88 -53.77
CA LEU A 11 -31.56 -29.10 -52.69
C LEU A 11 -32.04 -27.77 -52.15
N LEU A 12 -33.33 -27.57 -52.31
CA LEU A 12 -34.11 -26.45 -51.74
C LEU A 12 -33.84 -26.33 -50.24
N ILE A 13 -33.41 -25.15 -49.83
CA ILE A 13 -33.33 -24.76 -48.43
C ILE A 13 -34.68 -24.18 -48.04
N ALA A 14 -35.51 -25.03 -47.40
CA ALA A 14 -36.70 -24.59 -46.69
C ALA A 14 -36.22 -23.83 -45.44
N GLY A 15 -36.57 -22.56 -45.35
CA GLY A 15 -36.26 -21.70 -44.24
C GLY A 15 -36.92 -22.15 -42.93
N SER A 16 -36.09 -22.56 -42.00
CA SER A 16 -36.47 -22.61 -40.59
C SER A 16 -35.99 -21.35 -39.95
N ALA A 17 -36.87 -20.38 -39.77
CA ALA A 17 -36.65 -19.20 -38.95
C ALA A 17 -36.56 -19.63 -37.48
N CYS A 18 -35.39 -20.05 -37.03
CA CYS A 18 -35.09 -20.10 -35.61
C CYS A 18 -34.84 -18.67 -35.12
N GLY A 19 -35.82 -18.17 -34.35
CA GLY A 19 -35.73 -16.90 -33.65
C GLY A 19 -34.50 -16.89 -32.77
N ARG A 20 -33.46 -16.21 -33.24
CA ARG A 20 -32.29 -15.89 -32.43
C ARG A 20 -32.73 -14.82 -31.44
N SER A 21 -33.07 -15.26 -30.22
CA SER A 21 -33.17 -14.37 -29.07
C SER A 21 -31.87 -13.58 -29.02
N ARG A 22 -31.90 -12.34 -29.48
CA ARG A 22 -30.88 -11.35 -29.18
C ARG A 22 -30.98 -11.10 -27.68
N ASN A 23 -30.17 -11.81 -26.89
CA ASN A 23 -29.76 -11.26 -25.63
C ASN A 23 -29.19 -9.90 -25.95
N LYS A 24 -29.93 -8.85 -25.66
CA LYS A 24 -29.41 -7.52 -25.51
C LYS A 24 -28.41 -7.61 -24.35
N GLU A 25 -27.12 -7.84 -24.65
CA GLU A 25 -26.09 -7.38 -23.76
C GLU A 25 -26.41 -5.91 -23.49
N LYS A 26 -26.83 -5.63 -22.27
CA LYS A 26 -26.93 -4.24 -21.79
C LYS A 26 -25.53 -3.67 -21.94
N THR A 27 -25.30 -2.91 -22.97
CA THR A 27 -24.11 -2.09 -23.14
C THR A 27 -24.16 -1.09 -21.99
N THR A 28 -23.57 -1.45 -20.88
CA THR A 28 -23.34 -0.52 -19.76
C THR A 28 -22.45 0.58 -20.32
N SER A 29 -22.95 1.79 -20.39
CA SER A 29 -22.18 2.94 -20.85
C SER A 29 -21.08 3.18 -19.82
N TYR A 30 -19.84 2.88 -20.21
CA TYR A 30 -18.67 3.20 -19.40
C TYR A 30 -18.52 4.72 -19.37
N VAL A 31 -18.72 5.31 -18.21
CA VAL A 31 -18.28 6.69 -17.96
C VAL A 31 -16.79 6.62 -17.67
N GLN A 32 -15.99 7.40 -18.41
CA GLN A 32 -14.55 7.44 -18.25
C GLN A 32 -14.23 7.88 -16.81
N GLY A 33 -13.96 6.90 -15.95
CA GLY A 33 -13.55 7.13 -14.56
C GLY A 33 -12.06 7.42 -14.48
N ASN A 34 -11.60 7.92 -13.35
CA ASN A 34 -10.20 8.17 -13.07
C ASN A 34 -9.39 6.88 -13.23
N LYS A 35 -8.47 6.88 -14.18
CA LYS A 35 -7.68 5.70 -14.53
C LYS A 35 -6.67 5.41 -13.41
N ILE A 36 -6.64 4.17 -12.95
CA ILE A 36 -5.53 3.64 -12.13
C ILE A 36 -4.40 3.30 -13.08
N GLU A 37 -3.21 3.85 -12.84
CA GLU A 37 -2.10 3.81 -13.79
C GLU A 37 -0.94 2.92 -13.34
N ARG A 38 -0.71 2.82 -12.03
CA ARG A 38 0.44 2.15 -11.42
C ARG A 38 0.06 1.08 -10.41
N ALA A 39 -0.97 1.32 -9.63
CA ALA A 39 -1.43 0.36 -8.65
C ALA A 39 -2.00 -0.88 -9.34
N GLU A 40 -1.59 -2.06 -8.85
CA GLU A 40 -1.98 -3.35 -9.42
C GLU A 40 -3.06 -4.04 -8.58
N ARG A 41 -3.27 -3.56 -7.34
CA ARG A 41 -4.11 -4.23 -6.35
C ARG A 41 -5.52 -3.66 -6.23
N PHE A 42 -5.86 -2.63 -7.00
CA PHE A 42 -7.24 -2.14 -7.07
C PHE A 42 -7.58 -1.57 -8.45
N ALA A 43 -8.86 -1.51 -8.73
CA ALA A 43 -9.42 -0.86 -9.91
C ALA A 43 -10.71 -0.14 -9.53
N ILE A 44 -10.95 1.02 -10.13
CA ILE A 44 -12.17 1.83 -9.96
C ILE A 44 -12.82 2.02 -11.31
N GLN A 45 -14.13 1.73 -11.40
CA GLN A 45 -14.90 1.91 -12.63
C GLN A 45 -16.22 2.62 -12.33
N LYS A 46 -16.42 3.80 -12.93
CA LYS A 46 -17.70 4.50 -12.85
C LYS A 46 -18.73 3.83 -13.74
N MET A 47 -19.87 3.53 -13.15
CA MET A 47 -21.03 2.93 -13.77
C MET A 47 -22.21 3.91 -13.71
N ASP A 48 -23.32 3.56 -14.36
CA ASP A 48 -24.54 4.36 -14.24
C ASP A 48 -25.17 4.17 -12.84
N GLY A 49 -25.10 5.23 -12.03
CA GLY A 49 -25.65 5.29 -10.67
C GLY A 49 -24.77 4.75 -9.55
N TYR A 50 -23.59 4.19 -9.83
CA TYR A 50 -22.65 3.69 -8.81
C TYR A 50 -21.21 3.65 -9.32
N THR A 51 -20.27 3.43 -8.42
CA THR A 51 -18.87 3.15 -8.77
C THR A 51 -18.54 1.72 -8.34
N GLU A 52 -18.02 0.91 -9.25
CA GLU A 52 -17.50 -0.42 -8.95
C GLU A 52 -16.02 -0.29 -8.52
N LEU A 53 -15.72 -0.84 -7.36
CA LEU A 53 -14.37 -0.94 -6.81
C LEU A 53 -13.98 -2.42 -6.75
N ARG A 54 -12.85 -2.77 -7.34
CA ARG A 54 -12.26 -4.12 -7.24
C ARG A 54 -10.98 -4.05 -6.45
N ILE A 55 -10.84 -4.94 -5.48
CA ILE A 55 -9.58 -5.18 -4.76
C ILE A 55 -9.04 -6.53 -5.21
N ILE A 56 -7.82 -6.53 -5.72
CA ILE A 56 -7.19 -7.66 -6.42
C ILE A 56 -6.09 -8.22 -5.52
N ASP A 57 -6.13 -9.53 -5.29
CA ASP A 57 -5.20 -10.25 -4.41
C ASP A 57 -4.95 -9.50 -3.10
N PRO A 58 -5.98 -9.32 -2.26
CA PRO A 58 -6.05 -8.33 -1.19
C PRO A 58 -5.16 -8.63 0.03
N TRP A 59 -4.50 -9.78 0.09
CA TRP A 59 -3.58 -10.15 1.17
C TRP A 59 -2.38 -10.91 0.62
N GLN A 60 -1.35 -11.00 1.43
CA GLN A 60 -0.12 -11.70 1.10
C GLN A 60 -0.38 -13.20 0.82
N GLY A 61 0.02 -13.66 -0.36
CA GLY A 61 -0.20 -15.03 -0.82
C GLY A 61 -1.58 -15.28 -1.47
N ALA A 62 -2.43 -14.25 -1.61
CA ALA A 62 -3.60 -14.35 -2.47
C ALA A 62 -3.17 -14.42 -3.94
N ASP A 63 -3.88 -15.25 -4.73
CA ASP A 63 -3.65 -15.42 -6.16
C ASP A 63 -4.99 -15.61 -6.87
N GLY A 64 -5.33 -14.69 -7.76
CA GLY A 64 -6.60 -14.67 -8.49
C GLY A 64 -7.83 -14.34 -7.64
N VAL A 65 -7.65 -13.78 -6.44
CA VAL A 65 -8.76 -13.36 -5.56
C VAL A 65 -9.16 -11.94 -5.91
N VAL A 66 -10.45 -11.73 -6.21
CA VAL A 66 -11.01 -10.40 -6.45
C VAL A 66 -12.19 -10.18 -5.50
N GLN A 67 -12.15 -9.08 -4.75
CA GLN A 67 -13.28 -8.60 -3.97
C GLN A 67 -13.91 -7.40 -4.66
N ILE A 68 -15.22 -7.42 -4.85
CA ILE A 68 -15.95 -6.35 -5.54
C ILE A 68 -16.81 -5.61 -4.52
N TYR A 69 -16.73 -4.28 -4.56
CA TYR A 69 -17.56 -3.37 -3.78
C TYR A 69 -18.27 -2.38 -4.70
N TYR A 70 -19.42 -1.91 -4.26
CA TYR A 70 -20.26 -0.97 -4.99
C TYR A 70 -20.40 0.30 -4.14
N LEU A 71 -19.79 1.39 -4.60
CA LEU A 71 -19.89 2.68 -3.95
C LEU A 71 -21.13 3.38 -4.49
N VAL A 72 -22.09 3.66 -3.61
CA VAL A 72 -23.43 4.12 -3.98
C VAL A 72 -23.80 5.35 -3.16
N HIS A 73 -24.31 6.40 -3.81
CA HIS A 73 -24.83 7.55 -3.08
C HIS A 73 -26.11 7.20 -2.29
N GLU A 74 -26.30 7.87 -1.15
CA GLU A 74 -27.50 7.70 -0.34
C GLU A 74 -28.77 7.92 -1.20
N GLY A 75 -29.70 6.95 -1.15
CA GLY A 75 -30.94 6.99 -1.93
C GLY A 75 -30.81 6.59 -3.41
N ALA A 76 -29.62 6.29 -3.90
CA ALA A 76 -29.45 5.78 -5.27
C ALA A 76 -29.94 4.33 -5.41
N ARG A 77 -30.34 3.97 -6.62
CA ARG A 77 -30.77 2.61 -6.92
C ARG A 77 -29.58 1.66 -6.91
N LEU A 78 -29.69 0.60 -6.11
CA LEU A 78 -28.68 -0.47 -6.08
C LEU A 78 -28.71 -1.28 -7.37
N PRO A 79 -27.55 -1.80 -7.83
CA PRO A 79 -27.52 -2.80 -8.88
C PRO A 79 -28.32 -4.05 -8.48
N GLU A 80 -29.02 -4.68 -9.44
CA GLU A 80 -29.78 -5.89 -9.19
C GLU A 80 -28.85 -7.07 -8.87
N GLY A 81 -29.22 -7.87 -7.85
CA GLY A 81 -28.49 -9.09 -7.48
C GLY A 81 -27.20 -8.87 -6.70
N VAL A 82 -26.94 -7.64 -6.23
CA VAL A 82 -25.75 -7.33 -5.42
C VAL A 82 -25.99 -7.66 -3.96
N ASP A 83 -25.02 -8.34 -3.35
CA ASP A 83 -25.00 -8.55 -1.89
C ASP A 83 -24.87 -7.21 -1.18
N SER A 84 -25.80 -6.92 -0.27
CA SER A 84 -25.80 -5.71 0.54
C SER A 84 -24.50 -5.52 1.36
N ALA A 85 -23.81 -6.60 1.69
CA ALA A 85 -22.52 -6.57 2.38
C ALA A 85 -21.40 -5.93 1.52
N SER A 86 -21.53 -5.96 0.18
CA SER A 86 -20.59 -5.34 -0.76
C SER A 86 -20.94 -3.90 -1.13
N VAL A 87 -22.04 -3.35 -0.61
CA VAL A 87 -22.47 -1.98 -0.90
C VAL A 87 -21.97 -1.03 0.17
N ILE A 88 -21.22 -0.01 -0.23
CA ILE A 88 -20.71 1.06 0.62
C ILE A 88 -21.40 2.35 0.23
N THR A 89 -22.10 2.97 1.19
CA THR A 89 -22.72 4.28 0.98
C THR A 89 -21.67 5.37 1.03
N VAL A 90 -21.65 6.25 0.03
CA VAL A 90 -20.71 7.37 -0.07
C VAL A 90 -21.46 8.71 -0.16
N PRO A 91 -20.84 9.82 0.32
CA PRO A 91 -19.58 9.89 1.03
C PRO A 91 -19.65 9.26 2.44
N LEU A 92 -18.53 8.71 2.91
CA LEU A 92 -18.41 8.17 4.27
C LEU A 92 -18.55 9.30 5.32
N ARG A 93 -19.17 8.97 6.45
CA ARG A 93 -19.34 9.87 7.60
C ARG A 93 -18.56 9.40 8.83
N LYS A 94 -18.39 8.06 8.96
CA LYS A 94 -17.67 7.42 10.07
C LYS A 94 -16.82 6.27 9.55
N ILE A 95 -15.51 6.38 9.69
CA ILE A 95 -14.57 5.31 9.32
C ILE A 95 -13.75 4.87 10.51
N ILE A 96 -13.50 3.58 10.62
CA ILE A 96 -12.46 3.01 11.48
C ILE A 96 -11.27 2.63 10.60
N CYS A 97 -10.09 3.16 10.94
CA CYS A 97 -8.84 2.94 10.23
C CYS A 97 -7.95 1.95 11.00
N MET A 98 -7.73 0.75 10.44
CA MET A 98 -6.93 -0.28 11.08
C MET A 98 -5.45 -0.20 10.72
N SER A 99 -5.01 0.85 10.01
CA SER A 99 -3.62 1.16 9.69
C SER A 99 -3.39 2.66 9.73
N THR A 100 -2.17 3.09 10.05
CA THR A 100 -1.75 4.49 10.03
C THR A 100 -1.76 5.06 8.62
N THR A 101 -1.49 4.23 7.60
CA THR A 101 -1.61 4.65 6.19
C THR A 101 -3.03 5.07 5.83
N HIS A 102 -4.05 4.39 6.37
CA HIS A 102 -5.45 4.77 6.16
C HIS A 102 -5.77 6.13 6.79
N VAL A 103 -5.21 6.39 7.98
CA VAL A 103 -5.36 7.67 8.69
C VAL A 103 -4.85 8.82 7.83
N GLU A 104 -3.65 8.68 7.27
CA GLU A 104 -3.07 9.68 6.39
C GLU A 104 -3.90 9.89 5.12
N MET A 105 -4.31 8.82 4.45
CA MET A 105 -5.11 8.91 3.23
C MET A 105 -6.45 9.63 3.45
N VAL A 106 -7.15 9.35 4.56
CA VAL A 106 -8.39 10.05 4.94
C VAL A 106 -8.11 11.52 5.26
N SER A 107 -7.03 11.80 5.98
CA SER A 107 -6.63 13.16 6.34
C SER A 107 -6.25 13.98 5.11
N ALA A 108 -5.52 13.38 4.18
CA ALA A 108 -5.06 14.02 2.95
C ALA A 108 -6.21 14.42 2.02
N VAL A 109 -7.32 13.67 1.98
CA VAL A 109 -8.53 14.12 1.27
C VAL A 109 -9.38 15.12 2.06
N GLY A 110 -8.90 15.55 3.25
CA GLY A 110 -9.55 16.56 4.07
C GLY A 110 -10.78 16.06 4.84
N GLU A 111 -10.84 14.75 5.14
CA GLU A 111 -11.96 14.12 5.84
C GLU A 111 -11.56 13.50 7.20
N GLU A 112 -10.48 13.96 7.79
CA GLU A 112 -9.96 13.53 9.10
C GLU A 112 -11.04 13.44 10.19
N LYS A 113 -12.01 14.36 10.20
CA LYS A 113 -13.11 14.38 11.18
C LYS A 113 -14.03 13.14 11.11
N THR A 114 -13.98 12.38 10.03
CA THR A 114 -14.76 11.14 9.86
C THR A 114 -14.10 9.93 10.51
N ILE A 115 -12.82 10.05 10.91
CA ILE A 115 -12.11 8.99 11.63
C ILE A 115 -12.65 8.92 13.05
N VAL A 116 -13.37 7.84 13.37
CA VAL A 116 -14.00 7.62 14.68
C VAL A 116 -13.34 6.52 15.50
N GLY A 117 -12.41 5.78 14.88
CA GLY A 117 -11.64 4.75 15.56
C GLY A 117 -10.37 4.37 14.80
N VAL A 118 -9.37 3.90 15.53
CA VAL A 118 -8.08 3.43 15.00
C VAL A 118 -7.63 2.17 15.73
N SER A 119 -6.73 1.42 15.09
CA SER A 119 -6.09 0.24 15.69
C SER A 119 -4.81 0.66 16.40
N GLY A 120 -4.90 0.90 17.71
CA GLY A 120 -3.78 1.34 18.54
C GLY A 120 -3.46 2.83 18.37
N THR A 121 -4.03 3.68 19.23
CA THR A 121 -3.78 5.13 19.21
C THR A 121 -2.31 5.50 19.41
N ASN A 122 -1.54 4.64 20.09
CA ASN A 122 -0.10 4.81 20.30
C ASN A 122 0.73 4.65 19.02
N PHE A 123 0.20 4.03 17.97
CA PHE A 123 0.91 3.91 16.68
C PHE A 123 0.68 5.10 15.74
N ILE A 124 -0.23 6.00 16.08
CA ILE A 124 -0.54 7.19 15.27
C ILE A 124 0.53 8.25 15.49
N TYR A 125 0.97 8.87 14.39
CA TYR A 125 1.86 10.03 14.43
C TYR A 125 1.10 11.35 14.32
N SER A 126 -0.02 11.41 13.61
CA SER A 126 -0.81 12.62 13.39
C SER A 126 -1.21 13.30 14.70
N PRO A 127 -0.72 14.55 14.95
CA PRO A 127 -1.02 15.27 16.19
C PRO A 127 -2.52 15.57 16.37
N SER A 128 -3.25 15.75 15.27
CA SER A 128 -4.68 16.02 15.29
C SER A 128 -5.48 14.79 15.71
N ILE A 129 -5.13 13.62 15.21
CA ILE A 129 -5.77 12.34 15.59
C ILE A 129 -5.43 12.00 17.04
N ILE A 130 -4.18 12.17 17.47
CA ILE A 130 -3.79 12.00 18.88
C ILE A 130 -4.65 12.90 19.79
N LYS A 131 -4.76 14.18 19.47
CA LYS A 131 -5.59 15.12 20.21
C LYS A 131 -7.08 14.76 20.22
N ASN A 132 -7.58 14.21 19.11
CA ASN A 132 -8.97 13.73 19.03
C ASN A 132 -9.18 12.45 19.86
N ALA A 133 -8.19 11.56 19.93
CA ALA A 133 -8.21 10.38 20.79
C ALA A 133 -8.22 10.79 22.29
N GLU A 134 -7.38 11.74 22.69
CA GLU A 134 -7.38 12.28 24.06
C GLU A 134 -8.73 12.89 24.48
N LYS A 135 -9.47 13.45 23.52
CA LYS A 135 -10.82 14.00 23.74
C LYS A 135 -11.92 12.93 23.67
N GLY A 136 -11.59 11.68 23.40
CA GLY A 136 -12.55 10.60 23.22
C GLY A 136 -13.37 10.67 21.92
N LEU A 137 -12.94 11.47 20.94
CA LEU A 137 -13.56 11.57 19.61
C LEU A 137 -13.09 10.48 18.65
N VAL A 138 -11.90 9.93 18.88
CA VAL A 138 -11.34 8.78 18.17
C VAL A 138 -11.06 7.69 19.18
N ALA A 139 -11.65 6.52 18.97
CA ALA A 139 -11.53 5.39 19.89
C ALA A 139 -10.37 4.46 19.48
N ASP A 140 -9.69 3.88 20.47
CA ASP A 140 -8.84 2.72 20.24
C ASP A 140 -9.72 1.47 20.18
N VAL A 141 -9.84 0.88 19.01
CA VAL A 141 -10.67 -0.32 18.81
C VAL A 141 -9.88 -1.63 18.98
N GLY A 142 -8.59 -1.53 19.35
CA GLY A 142 -7.69 -2.67 19.44
C GLY A 142 -7.26 -3.21 18.07
N TYR A 143 -6.60 -4.36 18.08
CA TYR A 143 -6.09 -4.99 16.87
C TYR A 143 -6.24 -6.51 16.92
N GLU A 144 -6.42 -7.15 15.78
CA GLU A 144 -6.49 -8.61 15.59
C GLU A 144 -7.32 -9.36 16.66
N ALA A 145 -6.66 -10.20 17.48
CA ALA A 145 -7.32 -11.01 18.51
C ALA A 145 -7.96 -10.19 19.64
N ASN A 146 -7.46 -8.96 19.87
CA ASN A 146 -7.89 -8.05 20.93
C ASN A 146 -8.87 -6.96 20.43
N LEU A 147 -9.51 -7.17 19.30
CA LEU A 147 -10.49 -6.23 18.74
C LEU A 147 -11.68 -6.06 19.68
N ASN A 148 -11.97 -4.82 20.06
CA ASN A 148 -13.11 -4.47 20.91
C ASN A 148 -14.41 -4.38 20.10
N LYS A 149 -15.07 -5.52 19.92
CA LYS A 149 -16.30 -5.65 19.12
C LYS A 149 -17.45 -4.82 19.67
N GLU A 150 -17.60 -4.76 21.00
CA GLU A 150 -18.66 -4.00 21.65
C GLU A 150 -18.52 -2.51 21.40
N LEU A 151 -17.27 -2.01 21.47
CA LEU A 151 -16.98 -0.61 21.15
C LEU A 151 -17.25 -0.30 19.67
N ILE A 152 -16.85 -1.19 18.76
CA ILE A 152 -17.10 -1.03 17.32
C ILE A 152 -18.61 -0.97 17.04
N LEU A 153 -19.40 -1.87 17.62
CA LEU A 153 -20.87 -1.85 17.50
C LEU A 153 -21.48 -0.56 18.08
N LYS A 154 -20.96 -0.06 19.20
CA LYS A 154 -21.41 1.21 19.79
C LYS A 154 -21.06 2.42 18.93
N ILE A 155 -19.90 2.41 18.25
CA ILE A 155 -19.48 3.48 17.32
C ILE A 155 -20.39 3.50 16.09
N ASP A 156 -20.83 2.34 15.63
CA ASP A 156 -21.65 2.15 14.42
C ASP A 156 -21.02 2.85 13.20
N PRO A 157 -19.84 2.39 12.72
CA PRO A 157 -19.15 2.99 11.61
C PRO A 157 -19.80 2.62 10.27
N ASP A 158 -19.72 3.52 9.28
CA ASP A 158 -20.11 3.22 7.90
C ASP A 158 -19.18 2.19 7.26
N LEU A 159 -17.90 2.21 7.66
CA LEU A 159 -16.86 1.35 7.12
C LEU A 159 -15.75 1.09 8.13
N ILE A 160 -15.27 -0.14 8.17
CA ILE A 160 -13.97 -0.50 8.75
C ILE A 160 -13.01 -0.80 7.61
N MET A 161 -11.94 0.00 7.49
CA MET A 161 -10.87 -0.27 6.55
C MET A 161 -9.77 -1.06 7.24
N ILE A 162 -9.47 -2.25 6.69
CA ILE A 162 -8.46 -3.14 7.23
C ILE A 162 -7.35 -3.39 6.22
N TYR A 163 -6.25 -3.94 6.67
CA TYR A 163 -5.23 -4.56 5.82
C TYR A 163 -5.18 -6.06 6.12
N GLY A 164 -4.77 -6.87 5.14
CA GLY A 164 -4.78 -8.31 5.25
C GLY A 164 -3.37 -8.88 5.30
N ILE A 165 -2.91 -9.43 6.44
CA ILE A 165 -1.65 -10.16 6.52
C ILE A 165 -1.96 -11.66 6.56
N GLY A 166 -1.68 -12.36 5.44
CA GLY A 166 -1.80 -13.81 5.34
C GLY A 166 -3.23 -14.37 5.38
N SER A 167 -3.34 -15.69 5.41
CA SER A 167 -4.61 -16.43 5.42
C SER A 167 -5.43 -16.24 6.71
N GLU A 168 -4.80 -15.82 7.81
CA GLU A 168 -5.47 -15.50 9.07
C GLU A 168 -6.41 -14.30 8.95
N SER A 169 -6.14 -13.41 7.98
CA SER A 169 -7.02 -12.28 7.65
C SER A 169 -8.43 -12.71 7.30
N SER A 170 -8.61 -13.88 6.70
CA SER A 170 -9.94 -14.39 6.36
C SER A 170 -10.80 -14.70 7.59
N GLY A 171 -10.19 -15.24 8.65
CA GLY A 171 -10.88 -15.50 9.92
C GLY A 171 -11.23 -14.24 10.71
N TYR A 172 -10.35 -13.24 10.67
CA TYR A 172 -10.58 -11.93 11.27
C TYR A 172 -11.69 -11.15 10.54
N LEU A 173 -11.63 -11.15 9.21
CA LEU A 173 -12.67 -10.58 8.33
C LEU A 173 -14.04 -11.19 8.60
N GLY A 174 -14.11 -12.52 8.73
CA GLY A 174 -15.36 -13.22 9.05
C GLY A 174 -15.98 -12.69 10.34
N LYS A 175 -15.17 -12.54 11.39
CA LYS A 175 -15.62 -12.04 12.69
C LYS A 175 -16.17 -10.61 12.67
N ILE A 176 -15.60 -9.73 11.83
CA ILE A 176 -16.11 -8.34 11.68
C ILE A 176 -17.38 -8.35 10.83
N LYS A 177 -17.41 -9.12 9.75
CA LYS A 177 -18.59 -9.25 8.88
C LYS A 177 -19.80 -9.81 9.62
N GLU A 178 -19.61 -10.74 10.57
CA GLU A 178 -20.67 -11.25 11.45
C GLU A 178 -21.32 -10.15 12.30
N LEU A 179 -20.64 -9.04 12.53
CA LEU A 179 -21.22 -7.87 13.22
C LEU A 179 -22.16 -7.03 12.31
N GLY A 180 -22.29 -7.39 11.04
CA GLY A 180 -23.08 -6.63 10.06
C GLY A 180 -22.43 -5.34 9.55
N ILE A 181 -21.17 -5.09 9.92
CA ILE A 181 -20.44 -3.87 9.56
C ILE A 181 -19.73 -4.06 8.21
N LYS A 182 -19.70 -3.01 7.40
CA LYS A 182 -19.01 -3.00 6.12
C LYS A 182 -17.50 -3.03 6.33
N VAL A 183 -16.81 -3.88 5.59
CA VAL A 183 -15.35 -4.03 5.66
C VAL A 183 -14.76 -3.90 4.27
N LEU A 184 -13.76 -3.04 4.13
CA LEU A 184 -12.97 -2.89 2.92
C LEU A 184 -11.50 -3.23 3.23
N ILE A 185 -10.91 -4.08 2.39
CA ILE A 185 -9.47 -4.37 2.50
C ILE A 185 -8.70 -3.37 1.66
N ASN A 186 -7.74 -2.71 2.29
CA ASN A 186 -6.72 -1.93 1.62
C ASN A 186 -5.45 -2.78 1.49
N ALA A 187 -4.97 -2.98 0.27
CA ALA A 187 -3.79 -3.79 -0.04
C ALA A 187 -2.59 -2.94 -0.48
N ASP A 188 -2.55 -1.65 -0.13
CA ASP A 188 -1.50 -0.69 -0.51
C ASP A 188 -0.10 -1.17 -0.14
N TYR A 189 0.03 -1.87 0.98
CA TYR A 189 1.31 -2.39 1.48
C TYR A 189 1.92 -3.49 0.58
N LEU A 190 1.11 -4.10 -0.31
CA LEU A 190 1.55 -5.10 -1.29
C LEU A 190 2.07 -4.47 -2.60
N GLU A 191 1.82 -3.19 -2.81
CA GLU A 191 2.37 -2.49 -3.96
C GLU A 191 3.88 -2.36 -3.83
N THR A 192 4.59 -2.68 -4.90
CA THR A 192 6.06 -2.65 -4.93
C THR A 192 6.63 -1.32 -5.41
N ASP A 193 5.86 -0.56 -6.18
CA ASP A 193 6.22 0.79 -6.64
C ASP A 193 5.74 1.85 -5.64
N PRO A 194 6.60 2.80 -5.22
CA PRO A 194 6.22 3.86 -4.28
C PRO A 194 5.04 4.72 -4.76
N LEU A 195 4.98 5.01 -6.05
CA LEU A 195 3.87 5.77 -6.63
C LEU A 195 2.61 4.93 -6.77
N ALA A 196 2.71 3.60 -6.93
CA ALA A 196 1.55 2.71 -6.88
C ALA A 196 0.90 2.71 -5.48
N ARG A 197 1.71 2.73 -4.42
CA ARG A 197 1.19 2.87 -3.04
C ARG A 197 0.49 4.21 -2.85
N ALA A 198 1.10 5.31 -3.28
CA ALA A 198 0.49 6.63 -3.20
C ALA A 198 -0.81 6.74 -4.03
N GLU A 199 -0.94 5.98 -5.13
CA GLU A 199 -2.13 6.00 -5.97
C GLU A 199 -3.41 5.51 -5.27
N TRP A 200 -3.27 4.79 -4.16
CA TRP A 200 -4.41 4.39 -3.34
C TRP A 200 -5.22 5.57 -2.79
N ILE A 201 -4.66 6.78 -2.78
CA ILE A 201 -5.41 8.01 -2.46
C ILE A 201 -6.64 8.19 -3.35
N LYS A 202 -6.63 7.68 -4.60
CA LYS A 202 -7.78 7.72 -5.51
C LYS A 202 -8.96 6.89 -5.00
N LEU A 203 -8.69 5.78 -4.28
CA LEU A 203 -9.72 5.01 -3.60
C LEU A 203 -10.41 5.86 -2.52
N PHE A 204 -9.63 6.57 -1.71
CA PHE A 204 -10.18 7.48 -0.70
C PHE A 204 -10.94 8.64 -1.35
N GLY A 205 -10.45 9.16 -2.48
CA GLY A 205 -11.20 10.10 -3.30
C GLY A 205 -12.59 9.59 -3.67
N ALA A 206 -12.70 8.33 -4.09
CA ALA A 206 -14.00 7.71 -4.42
C ALA A 206 -14.89 7.49 -3.19
N LEU A 207 -14.32 7.10 -2.04
CA LEU A 207 -15.06 6.91 -0.79
C LEU A 207 -15.66 8.22 -0.24
N TYR A 208 -15.08 9.36 -0.58
CA TYR A 208 -15.51 10.68 -0.10
C TYR A 208 -16.06 11.57 -1.21
N CYS A 209 -16.28 11.04 -2.43
CA CYS A 209 -16.75 11.82 -3.60
C CYS A 209 -15.84 13.01 -3.92
N LYS A 210 -14.52 12.83 -3.74
CA LYS A 210 -13.46 13.83 -3.96
C LYS A 210 -12.43 13.36 -4.99
N GLU A 211 -12.86 12.64 -6.01
CA GLU A 211 -11.98 12.00 -6.99
C GLU A 211 -11.05 12.99 -7.69
N ASN A 212 -11.56 14.14 -8.12
CA ASN A 212 -10.76 15.17 -8.79
C ASN A 212 -9.67 15.75 -7.86
N PHE A 213 -9.97 15.88 -6.57
CA PHE A 213 -9.00 16.35 -5.58
C PHE A 213 -7.91 15.30 -5.37
N ALA A 214 -8.29 14.04 -5.17
CA ALA A 214 -7.36 12.93 -5.01
C ALA A 214 -6.47 12.74 -6.23
N ASP A 215 -7.01 12.88 -7.45
CA ASP A 215 -6.23 12.85 -8.69
C ASP A 215 -5.22 13.99 -8.76
N SER A 216 -5.63 15.20 -8.40
CA SER A 216 -4.74 16.36 -8.40
C SER A 216 -3.59 16.17 -7.41
N LEU A 217 -3.89 15.65 -6.21
CA LEU A 217 -2.89 15.35 -5.19
C LEU A 217 -1.90 14.27 -5.67
N TYR A 218 -2.41 13.17 -6.22
CA TYR A 218 -1.59 12.10 -6.78
C TYR A 218 -0.70 12.57 -7.92
N ASN A 219 -1.25 13.34 -8.88
CA ASN A 219 -0.50 13.83 -10.02
C ASN A 219 0.62 14.79 -9.59
N ALA A 220 0.38 15.63 -8.58
CA ALA A 220 1.41 16.50 -8.01
C ALA A 220 2.54 15.66 -7.37
N GLU A 221 2.18 14.58 -6.66
CA GLU A 221 3.17 13.65 -6.09
C GLU A 221 3.99 12.95 -7.17
N VAL A 222 3.36 12.46 -8.23
CA VAL A 222 4.04 11.84 -9.39
C VAL A 222 5.02 12.80 -10.03
N GLU A 223 4.64 14.06 -10.20
CA GLU A 223 5.52 15.08 -10.78
C GLU A 223 6.75 15.34 -9.89
N GLN A 224 6.54 15.54 -8.59
CA GLN A 224 7.61 15.78 -7.62
C GLN A 224 8.57 14.59 -7.55
N TYR A 225 8.04 13.39 -7.44
CA TYR A 225 8.83 12.16 -7.37
C TYR A 225 9.70 11.98 -8.63
N ASN A 226 9.10 12.06 -9.82
CA ASN A 226 9.80 11.85 -11.08
C ASN A 226 10.84 12.93 -11.36
N LYS A 227 10.56 14.20 -11.04
CA LYS A 227 11.49 15.31 -11.15
C LYS A 227 12.71 15.08 -10.24
N LEU A 228 12.46 14.71 -9.00
CA LEU A 228 13.52 14.43 -8.03
C LEU A 228 14.36 13.22 -8.46
N LYS A 229 13.73 12.10 -8.82
CA LYS A 229 14.41 10.91 -9.34
C LYS A 229 15.31 11.23 -10.53
N THR A 230 14.77 11.96 -11.52
CA THR A 230 15.53 12.34 -12.72
C THR A 230 16.75 13.18 -12.34
N PHE A 231 16.58 14.16 -11.46
CA PHE A 231 17.67 14.99 -10.95
C PHE A 231 18.76 14.15 -10.27
N ILE A 232 18.38 13.23 -9.39
CA ILE A 232 19.32 12.34 -8.68
C ILE A 232 20.12 11.52 -9.69
N LEU A 233 19.44 10.81 -10.61
CA LEU A 233 20.11 9.90 -11.54
C LEU A 233 21.02 10.62 -12.55
N GLN A 234 20.77 11.90 -12.82
CA GLN A 234 21.63 12.71 -13.69
C GLN A 234 22.86 13.27 -12.97
N ASN A 235 22.83 13.41 -11.64
CA ASN A 235 23.89 14.09 -10.89
C ASN A 235 24.65 13.16 -9.93
N ALA A 236 24.12 11.96 -9.63
CA ALA A 236 24.82 10.99 -8.77
C ALA A 236 26.09 10.49 -9.45
N ALA A 237 27.24 10.70 -8.79
CA ALA A 237 28.56 10.29 -9.31
C ALA A 237 28.88 8.83 -9.01
N THR A 238 28.24 8.24 -8.00
CA THR A 238 28.48 6.88 -7.50
C THR A 238 27.19 6.13 -7.31
N THR A 239 27.28 4.82 -7.09
CA THR A 239 26.12 3.97 -6.76
C THR A 239 26.41 3.24 -5.45
N PRO A 240 26.17 3.88 -4.29
CA PRO A 240 26.47 3.31 -2.99
C PRO A 240 25.65 2.04 -2.71
N LYS A 241 26.29 1.05 -2.10
CA LYS A 241 25.65 -0.23 -1.74
C LYS A 241 24.97 -0.14 -0.39
N VAL A 242 23.73 -0.58 -0.32
CA VAL A 242 22.87 -0.44 0.85
C VAL A 242 22.51 -1.79 1.44
N LEU A 243 22.77 -1.95 2.75
CA LEU A 243 22.26 -3.01 3.61
C LEU A 243 20.97 -2.52 4.29
N LEU A 244 19.98 -3.42 4.41
CA LEU A 244 18.71 -3.12 5.11
C LEU A 244 18.45 -4.07 6.29
N GLY A 245 17.72 -3.56 7.26
CA GLY A 245 17.16 -4.35 8.35
C GLY A 245 18.18 -4.75 9.40
N LEU A 246 17.79 -5.73 10.24
CA LEU A 246 18.55 -6.19 11.38
C LEU A 246 18.21 -7.66 11.63
N PRO A 247 19.15 -8.51 12.08
CA PRO A 247 18.82 -9.87 12.43
C PRO A 247 17.91 -9.92 13.67
N PHE A 248 16.99 -10.88 13.66
CA PHE A 248 16.19 -11.26 14.80
C PHE A 248 16.62 -12.69 15.21
N LYS A 249 17.29 -12.81 16.34
CA LYS A 249 18.01 -14.03 16.73
C LYS A 249 19.01 -14.42 15.63
N ASP A 250 18.99 -15.66 15.15
CA ASP A 250 19.90 -16.16 14.11
C ASP A 250 19.40 -15.92 12.67
N THR A 251 18.27 -15.23 12.50
CA THR A 251 17.64 -15.02 11.20
C THR A 251 17.58 -13.54 10.85
N TRP A 252 18.02 -13.21 9.63
CA TRP A 252 17.84 -11.89 9.04
C TRP A 252 16.76 -11.96 7.95
N TYR A 253 15.68 -11.25 8.16
CA TYR A 253 14.58 -11.17 7.19
C TYR A 253 14.89 -10.11 6.15
N ILE A 254 15.34 -10.55 4.99
CA ILE A 254 15.79 -9.68 3.90
C ILE A 254 14.60 -9.28 3.03
N SER A 255 14.43 -7.98 2.80
CA SER A 255 13.46 -7.46 1.84
C SER A 255 13.82 -7.93 0.43
N PRO A 256 12.87 -8.40 -0.38
CA PRO A 256 13.17 -8.79 -1.76
C PRO A 256 13.55 -7.60 -2.64
N GLY A 257 14.27 -7.86 -3.73
CA GLY A 257 14.71 -6.83 -4.68
C GLY A 257 13.56 -6.12 -5.40
N ASN A 258 12.42 -6.77 -5.53
CA ASN A 258 11.18 -6.17 -6.03
C ASN A 258 10.31 -5.52 -4.95
N SER A 259 10.88 -5.07 -3.83
CA SER A 259 10.14 -4.42 -2.75
C SER A 259 10.12 -2.89 -2.91
N PHE A 260 9.15 -2.25 -2.24
CA PHE A 260 9.02 -0.81 -2.11
C PHE A 260 10.33 -0.10 -1.74
N ILE A 261 11.04 -0.60 -0.71
CA ILE A 261 12.29 0.03 -0.26
C ILE A 261 13.45 -0.19 -1.24
N SER A 262 13.53 -1.35 -1.89
CA SER A 262 14.52 -1.60 -2.93
C SER A 262 14.35 -0.65 -4.11
N LYS A 263 13.10 -0.40 -4.51
CA LYS A 263 12.76 0.58 -5.55
C LYS A 263 13.18 1.99 -5.19
N LEU A 264 12.90 2.43 -3.96
CA LEU A 264 13.31 3.74 -3.45
C LEU A 264 14.83 3.92 -3.44
N ILE A 265 15.58 2.89 -2.99
CA ILE A 265 17.05 2.92 -3.02
C ILE A 265 17.57 3.05 -4.46
N SER A 266 17.02 2.27 -5.40
CA SER A 266 17.39 2.35 -6.81
C SER A 266 17.08 3.73 -7.40
N ASP A 267 15.90 4.28 -7.13
CA ASP A 267 15.47 5.60 -7.62
C ASP A 267 16.28 6.75 -6.97
N ALA A 268 16.84 6.49 -5.77
CA ALA A 268 17.78 7.37 -5.08
C ALA A 268 19.25 7.20 -5.55
N GLY A 269 19.51 6.45 -6.63
CA GLY A 269 20.86 6.24 -7.16
C GLY A 269 21.71 5.26 -6.37
N GLY A 270 21.14 4.47 -5.46
CA GLY A 270 21.83 3.44 -4.68
C GLY A 270 21.66 2.03 -5.26
N ALA A 271 22.43 1.08 -4.76
CA ALA A 271 22.35 -0.34 -5.07
C ALA A 271 22.01 -1.15 -3.82
N TYR A 272 20.81 -1.69 -3.77
CA TYR A 272 20.43 -2.62 -2.70
C TYR A 272 21.16 -3.96 -2.86
N LEU A 273 21.71 -4.53 -1.79
CA LEU A 273 22.55 -5.73 -1.84
C LEU A 273 21.81 -6.98 -2.38
N TRP A 274 20.48 -7.03 -2.29
CA TRP A 274 19.62 -8.11 -2.81
C TRP A 274 18.68 -7.65 -3.92
N ALA A 275 19.09 -6.64 -4.71
CA ALA A 275 18.26 -6.07 -5.79
C ALA A 275 17.80 -7.10 -6.84
N ASP A 276 18.58 -8.16 -7.07
CA ASP A 276 18.29 -9.18 -8.09
C ASP A 276 17.30 -10.26 -7.62
N THR A 277 16.86 -10.21 -6.36
CA THR A 277 15.92 -11.20 -5.81
C THR A 277 14.47 -10.82 -6.08
N LYS A 278 13.60 -11.84 -6.18
CA LYS A 278 12.15 -11.65 -6.32
C LYS A 278 11.41 -12.54 -5.33
N SER A 279 10.52 -11.93 -4.56
CA SER A 279 9.63 -12.63 -3.62
C SER A 279 8.44 -11.73 -3.29
N SER A 280 7.32 -12.32 -2.90
CA SER A 280 6.16 -11.60 -2.34
C SER A 280 6.27 -11.42 -0.82
N VAL A 281 7.30 -12.01 -0.19
CA VAL A 281 7.52 -11.98 1.26
C VAL A 281 8.99 -11.72 1.58
N SER A 282 9.28 -11.25 2.79
CA SER A 282 10.65 -11.16 3.29
C SER A 282 11.29 -12.54 3.32
N MET A 283 12.54 -12.62 2.88
CA MET A 283 13.29 -13.87 2.74
C MET A 283 14.12 -14.11 4.00
N PRO A 284 13.94 -15.24 4.70
CA PRO A 284 14.76 -15.58 5.85
C PRO A 284 16.13 -16.11 5.41
N TYR A 285 17.19 -15.48 5.90
CA TYR A 285 18.58 -15.93 5.73
C TYR A 285 19.26 -16.08 7.09
N GLY A 286 20.17 -17.06 7.21
CA GLY A 286 21.06 -17.14 8.36
C GLY A 286 22.00 -15.91 8.41
N ILE A 287 22.29 -15.45 9.61
CA ILE A 287 23.10 -14.24 9.86
C ILE A 287 24.46 -14.31 9.16
N GLU A 288 25.09 -15.46 9.09
CA GLU A 288 26.40 -15.65 8.44
C GLU A 288 26.36 -15.33 6.95
N ASN A 289 25.31 -15.80 6.27
CA ASN A 289 25.12 -15.56 4.84
C ASN A 289 24.91 -14.08 4.54
N VAL A 290 24.14 -13.40 5.39
CA VAL A 290 23.90 -11.95 5.26
C VAL A 290 25.19 -11.18 5.59
N TYR A 291 25.92 -11.57 6.63
CA TYR A 291 27.15 -10.94 7.05
C TYR A 291 28.19 -10.88 5.92
N LEU A 292 28.37 -11.98 5.19
CA LEU A 292 29.32 -12.03 4.05
C LEU A 292 28.94 -11.04 2.93
N GLN A 293 27.64 -10.80 2.70
CA GLN A 293 27.21 -9.79 1.74
C GLN A 293 27.30 -8.38 2.34
N ALA A 294 26.99 -8.23 3.63
CA ALA A 294 27.03 -6.97 4.37
C ALA A 294 28.44 -6.34 4.41
N LEU A 295 29.51 -7.13 4.29
CA LEU A 295 30.89 -6.65 4.12
C LEU A 295 31.07 -5.76 2.88
N LYS A 296 30.13 -5.78 1.93
CA LYS A 296 30.15 -4.95 0.72
C LYS A 296 29.34 -3.66 0.85
N ALA A 297 28.65 -3.47 1.98
CA ALA A 297 27.74 -2.35 2.18
C ALA A 297 28.51 -1.05 2.49
N ASP A 298 28.17 0.02 1.79
CA ASP A 298 28.62 1.37 2.08
C ASP A 298 27.75 2.04 3.16
N TYR A 299 26.45 1.74 3.14
CA TYR A 299 25.45 2.26 4.07
C TYR A 299 24.59 1.15 4.65
N TRP A 300 24.15 1.34 5.88
CA TRP A 300 23.18 0.47 6.55
C TRP A 300 21.95 1.28 6.96
N MET A 301 20.78 0.89 6.47
CA MET A 301 19.55 1.67 6.62
C MET A 301 18.40 0.80 7.14
N ASN A 302 17.36 1.46 7.67
CA ASN A 302 16.14 0.82 8.20
C ASN A 302 16.48 -0.25 9.27
N ILE A 303 17.27 0.15 10.26
CA ILE A 303 17.83 -0.75 11.28
C ILE A 303 16.80 -1.02 12.40
N SER A 304 15.55 -1.34 12.03
CA SER A 304 14.47 -1.73 12.93
C SER A 304 14.28 -0.73 14.11
N THR A 305 14.21 -1.23 15.35
CA THR A 305 13.96 -0.42 16.57
C THR A 305 15.22 0.17 17.20
N VAL A 306 16.38 0.00 16.58
CA VAL A 306 17.68 0.46 17.10
C VAL A 306 17.69 1.97 17.29
N LYS A 307 18.20 2.42 18.44
CA LYS A 307 18.35 3.83 18.80
C LYS A 307 19.80 4.29 18.81
N SER A 308 20.75 3.37 19.04
CA SER A 308 22.17 3.65 19.16
C SER A 308 23.03 2.56 18.51
N ARG A 309 24.31 2.84 18.30
CA ARG A 309 25.30 1.87 17.83
C ARG A 309 25.46 0.70 18.81
N THR A 310 25.39 0.98 20.09
CA THR A 310 25.50 -0.05 21.14
C THR A 310 24.36 -1.05 21.10
N ASP A 311 23.17 -0.65 20.67
CA ASP A 311 22.06 -1.58 20.48
C ASP A 311 22.35 -2.59 19.37
N ILE A 312 23.04 -2.19 18.29
CA ILE A 312 23.48 -3.07 17.20
C ILE A 312 24.50 -4.07 17.71
N ALA A 313 25.53 -3.60 18.42
CA ALA A 313 26.60 -4.43 19.00
C ALA A 313 26.06 -5.46 19.98
N ALA A 314 25.03 -5.09 20.75
CA ALA A 314 24.37 -5.99 21.71
C ALA A 314 23.64 -7.17 21.04
N ILE A 315 23.25 -7.04 19.76
CA ILE A 315 22.60 -8.12 19.02
C ILE A 315 23.64 -9.15 18.57
N ASP A 316 24.71 -8.68 17.93
CA ASP A 316 25.85 -9.49 17.53
C ASP A 316 27.10 -8.61 17.41
N PRO A 317 28.13 -8.82 18.25
CA PRO A 317 29.35 -8.01 18.22
C PRO A 317 30.07 -8.01 16.86
N ARG A 318 29.91 -9.05 16.05
CA ARG A 318 30.51 -9.12 14.69
C ARG A 318 30.00 -8.01 13.78
N LEU A 319 28.83 -7.45 14.03
CA LEU A 319 28.23 -6.38 13.24
C LEU A 319 29.03 -5.08 13.33
N GLU A 320 29.81 -4.88 14.38
CA GLU A 320 30.74 -3.75 14.53
C GLU A 320 31.88 -3.78 13.49
N GLU A 321 32.18 -4.96 12.95
CA GLU A 321 33.22 -5.14 11.94
C GLU A 321 32.79 -4.74 10.53
N LEU A 322 31.48 -4.51 10.29
CA LEU A 322 30.97 -4.10 9.00
C LEU A 322 31.52 -2.72 8.59
N PRO A 323 31.93 -2.52 7.31
CA PRO A 323 32.45 -1.24 6.83
C PRO A 323 31.49 -0.07 7.08
N CYS A 324 30.18 -0.27 6.84
CA CYS A 324 29.17 0.76 7.10
C CYS A 324 29.06 1.15 8.59
N TYR A 325 29.29 0.21 9.51
CA TYR A 325 29.33 0.49 10.95
C TYR A 325 30.62 1.27 11.31
N LYS A 326 31.79 0.81 10.85
CA LYS A 326 33.10 1.47 11.13
C LYS A 326 33.17 2.88 10.55
N ASN A 327 32.57 3.12 9.39
CA ASN A 327 32.55 4.41 8.71
C ASN A 327 31.40 5.31 9.14
N ASP A 328 30.62 4.92 10.15
CA ASP A 328 29.56 5.74 10.73
C ASP A 328 28.42 6.07 9.72
N LYS A 329 28.13 5.10 8.85
CA LYS A 329 27.10 5.18 7.78
C LYS A 329 25.84 4.39 8.15
N LEU A 330 25.30 4.69 9.33
CA LEU A 330 24.14 4.02 9.92
C LEU A 330 22.97 4.99 9.99
N TYR A 331 21.83 4.62 9.37
CA TYR A 331 20.64 5.48 9.32
C TYR A 331 19.38 4.68 9.60
N ASN A 332 18.45 5.27 10.33
CA ASN A 332 17.16 4.64 10.60
C ASN A 332 16.01 5.57 10.25
N ASN A 333 14.88 5.00 9.85
CA ASN A 333 13.67 5.68 9.40
C ASN A 333 12.74 6.06 10.57
N ASN A 334 13.28 6.48 11.70
CA ASN A 334 12.57 6.80 12.92
C ASN A 334 12.91 8.21 13.46
N ASN A 335 13.14 9.17 12.55
CA ASN A 335 13.37 10.56 12.94
C ASN A 335 12.07 11.23 13.42
N ARG A 336 10.95 10.90 12.79
CA ARG A 336 9.61 11.40 13.16
C ARG A 336 8.82 10.27 13.83
N ILE A 337 9.10 10.10 15.13
CA ILE A 337 8.46 9.07 15.96
C ILE A 337 7.90 9.70 17.21
N THR A 338 6.70 9.28 17.63
CA THR A 338 6.12 9.66 18.91
C THR A 338 6.78 8.89 20.07
N GLN A 339 6.55 9.35 21.30
CA GLN A 339 7.05 8.67 22.49
C GLN A 339 6.55 7.22 22.57
N ASP A 340 5.32 6.98 22.12
CA ASP A 340 4.65 5.67 22.18
C ASP A 340 4.91 4.79 20.96
N GLY A 341 5.61 5.28 19.95
CA GLY A 341 6.07 4.49 18.80
C GLY A 341 5.40 4.78 17.47
N GLY A 342 4.46 5.73 17.41
CA GLY A 342 3.88 6.20 16.14
C GLY A 342 4.98 6.75 15.24
N ASN A 343 5.07 6.26 13.99
CA ASN A 343 6.15 6.56 13.07
C ASN A 343 5.62 7.10 11.75
N ASP A 344 5.90 8.36 11.49
CA ASP A 344 5.43 9.10 10.32
C ASP A 344 5.95 8.56 8.97
N TYR A 345 7.08 7.85 8.98
CA TYR A 345 7.56 7.15 7.79
C TYR A 345 6.51 6.18 7.22
N TRP A 346 5.75 5.52 8.09
CA TRP A 346 4.68 4.59 7.74
C TRP A 346 3.30 5.25 7.67
N GLU A 347 3.16 6.52 8.03
CA GLU A 347 1.94 7.30 7.95
C GLU A 347 2.00 8.22 6.73
N SER A 348 2.54 9.43 6.83
CA SER A 348 2.60 10.38 5.70
C SER A 348 3.61 9.97 4.62
N GLY A 349 4.69 9.27 4.98
CA GLY A 349 5.72 8.86 4.02
C GLY A 349 5.22 7.92 2.92
N VAL A 350 4.16 7.15 3.17
CA VAL A 350 3.56 6.26 2.16
C VAL A 350 2.83 7.05 1.07
N LEU A 351 2.16 8.13 1.43
CA LEU A 351 1.46 9.00 0.48
C LEU A 351 2.42 9.95 -0.24
N PHE A 352 3.49 10.38 0.44
CA PHE A 352 4.48 11.33 -0.08
C PHE A 352 5.87 10.69 -0.26
N PRO A 353 5.98 9.65 -1.11
CA PRO A 353 7.23 8.91 -1.28
C PRO A 353 8.38 9.76 -1.83
N HIS A 354 8.11 10.92 -2.48
CA HIS A 354 9.18 11.84 -2.88
C HIS A 354 9.99 12.36 -1.69
N LEU A 355 9.39 12.49 -0.50
CA LEU A 355 10.09 12.90 0.71
C LEU A 355 11.02 11.80 1.23
N ILE A 356 10.58 10.54 1.18
CA ILE A 356 11.45 9.39 1.49
C ILE A 356 12.59 9.28 0.49
N LEU A 357 12.28 9.44 -0.81
CA LEU A 357 13.28 9.43 -1.89
C LEU A 357 14.33 10.52 -1.66
N LYS A 358 13.91 11.73 -1.26
CA LYS A 358 14.80 12.85 -0.94
C LYS A 358 15.73 12.52 0.21
N ASP A 359 15.20 11.94 1.30
CA ASP A 359 16.00 11.55 2.45
C ASP A 359 17.07 10.52 2.08
N ILE A 360 16.66 9.45 1.36
CA ILE A 360 17.59 8.40 0.94
C ILE A 360 18.67 8.99 0.02
N ALA A 361 18.29 9.83 -0.95
CA ALA A 361 19.24 10.48 -1.84
C ALA A 361 20.21 11.43 -1.10
N THR A 362 19.71 12.18 -0.11
CA THR A 362 20.54 13.04 0.76
C THR A 362 21.58 12.22 1.54
N ILE A 363 21.19 11.03 2.01
CA ILE A 363 22.10 10.12 2.72
C ILE A 363 23.14 9.54 1.78
N LEU A 364 22.73 9.08 0.60
CA LEU A 364 23.61 8.37 -0.34
C LEU A 364 24.51 9.32 -1.15
N HIS A 365 24.05 10.55 -1.40
CA HIS A 365 24.71 11.54 -2.25
C HIS A 365 24.78 12.91 -1.57
N PRO A 366 25.50 13.03 -0.45
CA PRO A 366 25.63 14.30 0.29
C PRO A 366 26.26 15.42 -0.54
N GLU A 367 27.01 15.08 -1.59
CA GLU A 367 27.61 16.05 -2.53
C GLU A 367 26.56 16.77 -3.39
N ILE A 368 25.38 16.15 -3.61
CA ILE A 368 24.29 16.75 -4.38
C ILE A 368 23.33 17.52 -3.46
N PHE A 369 23.18 17.06 -2.22
CA PHE A 369 22.19 17.56 -1.26
C PHE A 369 22.87 18.13 0.02
N SER A 370 23.85 19.03 -0.14
CA SER A 370 24.48 19.68 0.99
C SER A 370 23.45 20.40 1.87
N ASP A 371 23.60 20.29 3.18
CA ASP A 371 22.79 20.98 4.22
C ASP A 371 21.29 20.70 4.24
N GLN A 372 20.82 19.61 3.61
CA GLN A 372 19.43 19.19 3.70
C GLN A 372 19.14 18.48 5.03
N GLN A 373 18.08 18.91 5.72
CA GLN A 373 17.58 18.19 6.88
C GLN A 373 16.79 16.95 6.43
N LEU A 374 17.08 15.82 7.09
CA LEU A 374 16.34 14.58 6.90
C LEU A 374 14.96 14.69 7.58
N ILE A 375 13.93 14.25 6.89
CA ILE A 375 12.55 14.27 7.38
C ILE A 375 12.26 13.01 8.19
N PHE A 376 12.36 11.85 7.56
CA PHE A 376 12.03 10.56 8.16
C PHE A 376 13.23 9.81 8.70
N TYR A 377 14.40 10.05 8.12
CA TYR A 377 15.63 9.38 8.52
C TYR A 377 16.43 10.18 9.53
N ARG A 378 17.15 9.48 10.37
CA ARG A 378 18.19 10.05 11.23
C ARG A 378 19.41 9.17 11.23
N LYS A 379 20.58 9.78 11.48
CA LYS A 379 21.82 9.05 11.71
C LYS A 379 21.76 8.36 13.08
N ILE A 380 22.28 7.13 13.16
CA ILE A 380 22.47 6.39 14.41
C ILE A 380 23.86 6.71 14.94
N ASN A 381 23.93 7.26 16.15
CA ASN A 381 25.16 7.64 16.84
C ASN A 381 25.52 6.64 17.93
#